data_3d3c3ed57d58a2921a5c1e45caf0e16b
#
_entry.id   3d3c3ed57d58a2921a5c1e45caf0e16b
#
_cell.length_a   1.000
_cell.length_b   1.000
_cell.length_c   1.000
_cell.angle_alpha   90.00
_cell.angle_beta   90.00
_cell.angle_gamma   90.00
#
_symmetry.space_group_name_H-M   'P 1'
#
loop_
_entity.id
_entity.type
_entity.pdbx_description
1 polymer ?
#
loop_
_entity_poly.entity_id
_entity_poly.type
_entity_poly.pdbx_seq_one_letter_code
_entity_poly.pdbx_strand_id
1 'polypeptide(L)'
;TQTPQCFDFKTLFNLSNNNKSHVTDEASLFLNNNKKIKFVKGEEKNIKITKKKDLDISTVKTIFGIGFDIHRLIKNKKLYLGGIKIPFHSGLKGHSDGDVILHSIIDAILGALRKKDIGYLYPSDKNKFKNIRSPKMLNPIISDLKNNNFFINNLDINLICERPKVSKYRNKIINSLSNLINID
;
A
#
# COMPACT_ATOMS: atom_id res chain seq x y z
N THR A 1 -9.33 -25.94 16.73
CA THR A 1 -9.60 -24.75 17.58
C THR A 1 -8.46 -23.76 17.50
N GLN A 2 -8.79 -22.46 17.66
CA GLN A 2 -7.79 -21.37 17.69
C GLN A 2 -7.28 -21.17 19.13
N THR A 3 -6.12 -20.57 19.27
CA THR A 3 -5.57 -20.08 20.54
C THR A 3 -5.89 -18.57 20.71
N PRO A 4 -5.97 -18.06 21.98
CA PRO A 4 -5.77 -18.78 23.24
C PRO A 4 -6.96 -19.68 23.64
N GLN A 5 -6.68 -20.68 24.45
CA GLN A 5 -7.69 -21.52 25.08
C GLN A 5 -7.59 -21.38 26.60
N CYS A 6 -8.72 -21.28 27.29
CA CYS A 6 -8.76 -21.12 28.76
C CYS A 6 -9.50 -22.31 29.39
N PHE A 7 -8.90 -22.89 30.40
CA PHE A 7 -9.45 -24.01 31.15
C PHE A 7 -9.29 -23.81 32.64
N ASP A 8 -10.16 -24.47 33.43
CA ASP A 8 -9.92 -24.59 34.86
C ASP A 8 -8.66 -25.43 35.11
N PHE A 9 -7.72 -24.86 35.84
CA PHE A 9 -6.41 -25.48 36.02
C PHE A 9 -6.47 -26.84 36.68
N LYS A 10 -7.27 -27.00 37.76
CA LYS A 10 -7.38 -28.28 38.49
C LYS A 10 -7.95 -29.36 37.60
N THR A 11 -9.00 -29.04 36.86
CA THR A 11 -9.65 -29.98 35.93
C THR A 11 -8.67 -30.37 34.82
N LEU A 12 -8.02 -29.44 34.18
CA LEU A 12 -7.04 -29.70 33.12
C LEU A 12 -5.89 -30.58 33.63
N PHE A 13 -5.31 -30.24 34.80
CA PHE A 13 -4.20 -30.95 35.39
C PHE A 13 -4.58 -32.42 35.69
N ASN A 14 -5.75 -32.66 36.31
CA ASN A 14 -6.22 -34.00 36.60
C ASN A 14 -6.49 -34.81 35.32
N LEU A 15 -7.09 -34.22 34.31
CA LEU A 15 -7.35 -34.88 33.03
C LEU A 15 -6.06 -35.23 32.30
N SER A 16 -5.09 -34.34 32.33
CA SER A 16 -3.79 -34.54 31.69
C SER A 16 -2.99 -35.66 32.34
N ASN A 17 -2.95 -35.70 33.67
CA ASN A 17 -2.24 -36.77 34.43
C ASN A 17 -2.87 -38.15 34.26
N ASN A 18 -4.19 -38.23 34.07
CA ASN A 18 -4.89 -39.48 33.92
C ASN A 18 -5.05 -39.95 32.48
N ASN A 19 -4.61 -39.10 31.50
CA ASN A 19 -4.76 -39.42 30.10
C ASN A 19 -3.57 -40.24 29.57
N LYS A 20 -3.83 -41.46 29.12
CA LYS A 20 -2.84 -42.36 28.48
C LYS A 20 -2.87 -42.26 26.94
N SER A 21 -3.78 -41.51 26.36
CA SER A 21 -3.93 -41.37 24.93
C SER A 21 -3.28 -40.12 24.41
N HIS A 22 -2.77 -40.14 23.17
CA HIS A 22 -2.22 -38.97 22.51
C HIS A 22 -3.36 -38.05 22.08
N VAL A 23 -3.46 -36.86 22.67
CA VAL A 23 -4.41 -35.81 22.27
C VAL A 23 -3.71 -34.67 21.54
N THR A 24 -4.40 -34.08 20.61
CA THR A 24 -3.85 -33.02 19.75
C THR A 24 -3.95 -31.62 20.36
N ASP A 25 -4.92 -31.45 21.28
CA ASP A 25 -5.10 -30.19 22.01
C ASP A 25 -5.88 -30.42 23.34
N GLU A 26 -5.85 -29.43 24.22
CA GLU A 26 -6.47 -29.45 25.54
C GLU A 26 -8.01 -29.51 25.45
N ALA A 27 -8.60 -28.91 24.41
CA ALA A 27 -10.03 -28.97 24.18
C ALA A 27 -10.49 -30.42 23.92
N SER A 28 -9.69 -31.20 23.18
CA SER A 28 -9.94 -32.62 22.94
C SER A 28 -9.96 -33.44 24.25
N LEU A 29 -9.08 -33.10 25.21
CA LEU A 29 -9.06 -33.73 26.54
C LEU A 29 -10.38 -33.52 27.29
N PHE A 30 -10.92 -32.31 27.26
CA PHE A 30 -12.21 -32.00 27.91
C PHE A 30 -13.36 -32.72 27.24
N LEU A 31 -13.41 -32.69 25.88
CA LEU A 31 -14.48 -33.37 25.13
C LEU A 31 -14.48 -34.87 25.35
N ASN A 32 -13.31 -35.50 25.29
CA ASN A 32 -13.19 -36.97 25.49
C ASN A 32 -13.60 -37.43 26.92
N ASN A 33 -13.59 -36.50 27.88
CA ASN A 33 -14.01 -36.74 29.25
C ASN A 33 -15.40 -36.16 29.57
N ASN A 34 -16.23 -35.92 28.56
CA ASN A 34 -17.59 -35.39 28.68
C ASN A 34 -17.70 -34.08 29.46
N LYS A 35 -16.63 -33.21 29.41
CA LYS A 35 -16.66 -31.91 30.03
C LYS A 35 -17.17 -30.86 29.04
N LYS A 36 -17.97 -29.94 29.56
CA LYS A 36 -18.53 -28.84 28.72
C LYS A 36 -17.44 -27.84 28.33
N ILE A 37 -17.45 -27.45 27.05
CA ILE A 37 -16.62 -26.41 26.50
C ILE A 37 -17.55 -25.31 25.96
N LYS A 38 -17.18 -24.06 26.19
CA LYS A 38 -17.84 -22.93 25.58
C LYS A 38 -16.96 -22.41 24.42
N PHE A 39 -17.49 -22.46 23.20
CA PHE A 39 -16.85 -21.84 22.05
C PHE A 39 -17.23 -20.38 21.97
N VAL A 40 -16.24 -19.54 21.69
CA VAL A 40 -16.41 -18.11 21.38
C VAL A 40 -16.01 -17.87 19.93
N LYS A 41 -16.56 -16.83 19.31
CA LYS A 41 -16.20 -16.48 17.94
C LYS A 41 -14.72 -16.04 17.90
N GLY A 42 -13.93 -16.71 17.09
CA GLY A 42 -12.54 -16.35 16.82
C GLY A 42 -12.43 -15.38 15.63
N GLU A 43 -11.21 -14.97 15.33
CA GLU A 43 -10.90 -14.15 14.15
C GLU A 43 -10.27 -15.01 13.06
N GLU A 44 -10.70 -14.83 11.80
CA GLU A 44 -10.17 -15.57 10.64
C GLU A 44 -8.66 -15.33 10.43
N LYS A 45 -8.18 -14.15 10.82
CA LYS A 45 -6.75 -13.80 10.72
C LYS A 45 -5.87 -14.47 11.77
N ASN A 46 -6.45 -15.03 12.84
CA ASN A 46 -5.70 -15.73 13.90
C ASN A 46 -5.36 -17.15 13.46
N ILE A 47 -4.38 -17.29 12.60
CA ILE A 47 -3.94 -18.55 12.01
C ILE A 47 -2.77 -19.12 12.82
N LYS A 48 -2.86 -20.40 13.21
CA LYS A 48 -1.72 -21.11 13.80
C LYS A 48 -0.74 -21.52 12.69
N ILE A 49 0.47 -20.99 12.71
CA ILE A 49 1.55 -21.39 11.78
C ILE A 49 2.06 -22.77 12.21
N THR A 50 1.81 -23.78 11.42
CA THR A 50 2.20 -25.17 11.69
C THR A 50 2.99 -25.81 10.56
N LYS A 51 2.85 -25.30 9.34
CA LYS A 51 3.51 -25.82 8.13
C LYS A 51 4.27 -24.69 7.45
N LYS A 52 5.32 -25.02 6.71
CA LYS A 52 6.12 -24.03 5.98
C LYS A 52 5.28 -23.13 5.06
N LYS A 53 4.24 -23.67 4.42
CA LYS A 53 3.29 -22.91 3.60
C LYS A 53 2.48 -21.85 4.37
N ASP A 54 2.32 -22.02 5.69
CA ASP A 54 1.58 -21.07 6.51
C ASP A 54 2.42 -19.80 6.75
N LEU A 55 3.75 -19.87 6.57
CA LEU A 55 4.65 -18.72 6.60
C LEU A 55 4.44 -17.79 5.39
N ASP A 56 4.06 -18.34 4.25
CA ASP A 56 3.83 -17.55 3.03
C ASP A 56 2.61 -16.63 3.16
N ILE A 57 1.65 -16.98 4.03
CA ILE A 57 0.46 -16.19 4.33
C ILE A 57 0.81 -15.01 5.26
N SER A 58 1.84 -15.16 6.09
CA SER A 58 2.26 -14.16 7.08
C SER A 58 3.34 -13.20 6.57
N THR A 59 3.99 -13.48 5.45
CA THR A 59 5.05 -12.64 4.89
C THR A 59 4.48 -11.58 3.96
N VAL A 60 4.10 -10.44 4.50
CA VAL A 60 3.87 -9.23 3.70
C VAL A 60 5.23 -8.81 3.12
N LYS A 61 5.41 -9.03 1.82
CA LYS A 61 6.63 -8.57 1.13
C LYS A 61 6.56 -7.07 0.93
N THR A 62 7.36 -6.33 1.67
CA THR A 62 7.53 -4.89 1.47
C THR A 62 8.59 -4.64 0.40
N ILE A 63 8.25 -3.82 -0.58
CA ILE A 63 9.16 -3.35 -1.64
C ILE A 63 9.23 -1.83 -1.59
N PHE A 64 10.36 -1.29 -2.01
CA PHE A 64 10.62 0.15 -1.98
C PHE A 64 10.90 0.65 -3.39
N GLY A 65 10.51 1.88 -3.67
CA GLY A 65 10.83 2.56 -4.91
C GLY A 65 11.21 4.01 -4.64
N ILE A 66 12.05 4.54 -5.49
CA ILE A 66 12.43 5.95 -5.52
C ILE A 66 12.12 6.50 -6.90
N GLY A 67 11.58 7.71 -6.95
CA GLY A 67 11.33 8.44 -8.19
C GLY A 67 11.86 9.86 -8.09
N PHE A 68 12.37 10.36 -9.18
CA PHE A 68 12.89 11.71 -9.29
C PHE A 68 12.46 12.31 -10.62
N ASP A 69 12.00 13.57 -10.60
CA ASP A 69 11.67 14.32 -11.81
C ASP A 69 12.07 15.77 -11.67
N ILE A 70 12.47 16.39 -12.76
CA ILE A 70 12.87 17.79 -12.82
C ILE A 70 12.37 18.46 -14.08
N HIS A 71 11.71 19.61 -13.93
CA HIS A 71 11.20 20.38 -15.04
C HIS A 71 11.53 21.88 -14.89
N ARG A 72 11.82 22.53 -16.02
CA ARG A 72 12.01 23.97 -16.07
C ARG A 72 10.67 24.70 -16.04
N LEU A 73 10.58 25.79 -15.29
CA LEU A 73 9.46 26.74 -15.35
C LEU A 73 9.50 27.55 -16.65
N ILE A 74 8.35 27.65 -17.32
CA ILE A 74 8.16 28.49 -18.52
C ILE A 74 6.92 29.36 -18.33
N LYS A 75 6.98 30.58 -18.84
CA LYS A 75 5.89 31.58 -18.81
C LYS A 75 4.67 31.09 -19.59
N ASN A 76 3.48 31.58 -19.22
CA ASN A 76 2.24 31.36 -19.94
C ASN A 76 1.77 29.88 -20.00
N LYS A 77 2.28 29.02 -19.12
CA LYS A 77 1.81 27.65 -18.94
C LYS A 77 1.15 27.49 -17.58
N LYS A 78 0.10 26.69 -17.51
CA LYS A 78 -0.56 26.34 -16.23
C LYS A 78 0.37 25.47 -15.39
N LEU A 79 0.46 25.76 -14.09
CA LEU A 79 1.21 24.93 -13.13
C LEU A 79 0.31 23.90 -12.50
N TYR A 80 0.74 22.64 -12.54
CA TYR A 80 0.10 21.52 -11.85
C TYR A 80 1.12 20.87 -10.91
N LEU A 81 0.70 20.59 -9.69
CA LEU A 81 1.52 19.90 -8.68
C LEU A 81 0.62 18.99 -7.85
N GLY A 82 0.93 17.68 -7.82
CA GLY A 82 0.13 16.69 -7.13
C GLY A 82 -1.31 16.58 -7.63
N GLY A 83 -1.52 16.74 -8.95
CA GLY A 83 -2.82 16.65 -9.60
C GLY A 83 -3.67 17.93 -9.56
N ILE A 84 -3.30 18.94 -8.76
CA ILE A 84 -4.06 20.19 -8.62
C ILE A 84 -3.41 21.35 -9.38
N LYS A 85 -4.23 22.29 -9.84
CA LYS A 85 -3.75 23.54 -10.45
C LYS A 85 -3.30 24.52 -9.37
N ILE A 86 -2.07 25.01 -9.50
CA ILE A 86 -1.50 26.04 -8.63
C ILE A 86 -1.59 27.39 -9.35
N PRO A 87 -2.19 28.43 -8.73
CA PRO A 87 -2.20 29.79 -9.28
C PRO A 87 -0.79 30.35 -9.34
N PHE A 88 -0.23 30.40 -10.54
CA PHE A 88 1.09 30.96 -10.80
C PHE A 88 1.19 31.34 -12.29
N HIS A 89 2.01 32.36 -12.60
CA HIS A 89 2.18 32.93 -13.95
C HIS A 89 3.00 32.04 -14.91
N SER A 90 3.62 30.98 -14.37
CA SER A 90 4.46 30.02 -15.12
C SER A 90 4.07 28.60 -14.75
N GLY A 91 4.29 27.67 -15.65
CA GLY A 91 4.10 26.22 -15.43
C GLY A 91 5.33 25.44 -15.85
N LEU A 92 5.33 24.15 -15.57
CA LEU A 92 6.46 23.27 -15.85
C LEU A 92 6.48 22.85 -17.34
N LYS A 93 7.65 22.95 -17.98
CA LYS A 93 7.86 22.52 -19.36
C LYS A 93 7.79 21.00 -19.41
N GLY A 94 6.95 20.43 -20.27
CA GLY A 94 6.82 19.00 -20.49
C GLY A 94 5.85 18.75 -21.65
N HIS A 95 5.85 17.52 -22.15
CA HIS A 95 4.92 17.04 -23.17
C HIS A 95 3.49 16.87 -22.60
N SER A 96 3.41 16.45 -21.34
CA SER A 96 2.19 16.36 -20.52
C SER A 96 1.89 17.69 -19.82
N ASP A 97 1.12 17.66 -18.73
CA ASP A 97 0.90 18.82 -17.85
C ASP A 97 2.15 19.21 -17.05
N GLY A 98 3.17 18.34 -17.00
CA GLY A 98 4.46 18.59 -16.35
C GLY A 98 4.41 18.49 -14.82
N ASP A 99 3.48 17.74 -14.25
CA ASP A 99 3.34 17.56 -12.80
C ASP A 99 4.49 16.68 -12.25
N VAL A 100 5.57 17.30 -11.83
CA VAL A 100 6.78 16.63 -11.32
C VAL A 100 6.50 15.73 -10.10
N ILE A 101 5.50 16.07 -9.30
CA ILE A 101 5.11 15.26 -8.13
C ILE A 101 4.53 13.94 -8.61
N LEU A 102 3.55 13.97 -9.50
CA LEU A 102 2.94 12.76 -10.02
C LEU A 102 3.89 11.93 -10.88
N HIS A 103 4.78 12.58 -11.65
CA HIS A 103 5.78 11.86 -12.44
C HIS A 103 6.76 11.09 -11.55
N SER A 104 7.29 11.72 -10.49
CA SER A 104 8.18 11.05 -9.56
C SER A 104 7.48 9.91 -8.79
N ILE A 105 6.19 10.07 -8.42
CA ILE A 105 5.40 8.99 -7.82
C ILE A 105 5.25 7.81 -8.80
N ILE A 106 4.93 8.07 -10.06
CA ILE A 106 4.82 7.05 -11.09
C ILE A 106 6.13 6.27 -11.20
N ASP A 107 7.26 6.96 -11.30
CA ASP A 107 8.57 6.31 -11.43
C ASP A 107 8.97 5.54 -10.16
N ALA A 108 8.63 6.06 -8.97
CA ALA A 108 8.84 5.31 -7.73
C ALA A 108 8.06 3.99 -7.71
N ILE A 109 6.79 4.00 -8.12
CA ILE A 109 5.94 2.80 -8.18
C ILE A 109 6.49 1.82 -9.23
N LEU A 110 6.78 2.31 -10.44
CA LEU A 110 7.31 1.48 -11.52
C LEU A 110 8.64 0.85 -11.15
N GLY A 111 9.54 1.61 -10.53
CA GLY A 111 10.83 1.13 -10.03
C GLY A 111 10.68 0.05 -8.95
N ALA A 112 9.79 0.25 -7.97
CA ALA A 112 9.47 -0.76 -6.95
C ALA A 112 8.98 -2.07 -7.57
N LEU A 113 8.18 -1.98 -8.64
CA LEU A 113 7.65 -3.12 -9.39
C LEU A 113 8.64 -3.69 -10.43
N ARG A 114 9.86 -3.15 -10.52
CA ARG A 114 10.86 -3.51 -11.55
C ARG A 114 10.35 -3.35 -12.98
N LYS A 115 9.47 -2.37 -13.20
CA LYS A 115 8.94 -2.00 -14.52
C LYS A 115 9.78 -0.89 -15.14
N LYS A 116 9.56 -0.65 -16.43
CA LYS A 116 10.17 0.47 -17.15
C LYS A 116 9.55 1.79 -16.70
N ASP A 117 10.27 2.89 -16.85
CA ASP A 117 9.92 4.24 -16.40
C ASP A 117 8.71 4.86 -17.12
N ILE A 118 8.32 6.03 -16.66
CA ILE A 118 7.23 6.83 -17.22
C ILE A 118 7.47 7.19 -18.69
N GLY A 119 8.71 7.46 -19.08
CA GLY A 119 9.09 7.82 -20.44
C GLY A 119 8.86 6.68 -21.43
N TYR A 120 9.03 5.45 -21.01
CA TYR A 120 8.71 4.26 -21.81
C TYR A 120 7.20 4.06 -21.97
N LEU A 121 6.41 4.27 -20.92
CA LEU A 121 4.95 4.09 -20.97
C LEU A 121 4.25 5.23 -21.71
N TYR A 122 4.76 6.44 -21.58
CA TYR A 122 4.19 7.68 -22.12
C TYR A 122 5.23 8.47 -22.92
N PRO A 123 5.76 7.89 -24.01
CA PRO A 123 6.83 8.51 -24.78
C PRO A 123 6.39 9.85 -25.39
N SER A 124 7.29 10.84 -25.32
CA SER A 124 7.03 12.23 -25.73
C SER A 124 6.90 12.43 -27.23
N ASP A 125 7.36 11.47 -28.05
CA ASP A 125 7.22 11.48 -29.51
C ASP A 125 5.80 11.10 -29.98
N LYS A 126 4.97 10.52 -29.11
CA LYS A 126 3.61 10.10 -29.46
C LYS A 126 2.59 11.19 -29.17
N ASN A 127 1.97 11.73 -30.22
CA ASN A 127 0.97 12.80 -30.13
C ASN A 127 -0.23 12.47 -29.22
N LYS A 128 -0.60 11.19 -29.08
CA LYS A 128 -1.71 10.77 -28.21
C LYS A 128 -1.52 11.13 -26.73
N PHE A 129 -0.29 11.37 -26.31
CA PHE A 129 0.05 11.74 -24.94
C PHE A 129 0.29 13.24 -24.74
N LYS A 130 0.21 14.01 -25.83
CA LYS A 130 0.37 15.46 -25.77
C LYS A 130 -0.68 16.11 -24.88
N ASN A 131 -0.23 16.92 -23.93
CA ASN A 131 -1.08 17.61 -22.94
C ASN A 131 -1.91 16.66 -22.03
N ILE A 132 -1.56 15.38 -21.96
CA ILE A 132 -2.20 14.45 -21.02
C ILE A 132 -2.02 14.95 -19.58
N ARG A 133 -3.07 14.81 -18.77
CA ARG A 133 -3.02 15.11 -17.34
C ARG A 133 -2.38 13.96 -16.58
N SER A 134 -1.41 14.28 -15.71
CA SER A 134 -0.67 13.25 -14.95
C SER A 134 -1.53 12.33 -14.08
N PRO A 135 -2.68 12.74 -13.51
CA PRO A 135 -3.61 11.79 -12.87
C PRO A 135 -4.10 10.68 -13.83
N LYS A 136 -4.31 10.99 -15.12
CA LYS A 136 -4.68 9.98 -16.12
C LYS A 136 -3.54 9.00 -16.45
N MET A 137 -2.30 9.42 -16.22
CA MET A 137 -1.13 8.55 -16.35
C MET A 137 -0.96 7.65 -15.12
N LEU A 138 -1.26 8.17 -13.93
CA LEU A 138 -1.15 7.44 -12.66
C LEU A 138 -2.24 6.37 -12.50
N ASN A 139 -3.48 6.66 -12.87
CA ASN A 139 -4.62 5.77 -12.63
C ASN A 139 -4.43 4.31 -13.12
N PRO A 140 -3.93 4.04 -14.34
CA PRO A 140 -3.67 2.66 -14.79
C PRO A 140 -2.63 1.94 -13.93
N ILE A 141 -1.64 2.68 -13.40
CA ILE A 141 -0.57 2.14 -12.56
C ILE A 141 -1.12 1.76 -11.18
N ILE A 142 -1.98 2.60 -10.59
CA ILE A 142 -2.68 2.28 -9.33
C ILE A 142 -3.62 1.08 -9.51
N SER A 143 -4.31 0.99 -10.64
CA SER A 143 -5.15 -0.17 -10.97
C SER A 143 -4.32 -1.46 -11.08
N ASP A 144 -3.16 -1.39 -11.72
CA ASP A 144 -2.24 -2.52 -11.84
C ASP A 144 -1.67 -2.96 -10.48
N LEU A 145 -1.33 -2.01 -9.58
CA LEU A 145 -0.97 -2.32 -8.20
C LEU A 145 -2.06 -3.14 -7.50
N LYS A 146 -3.31 -2.66 -7.54
CA LYS A 146 -4.46 -3.33 -6.90
C LYS A 146 -4.70 -4.73 -7.46
N ASN A 147 -4.64 -4.89 -8.78
CA ASN A 147 -4.83 -6.19 -9.45
C ASN A 147 -3.75 -7.20 -9.06
N ASN A 148 -2.56 -6.75 -8.68
CA ASN A 148 -1.46 -7.59 -8.22
C ASN A 148 -1.36 -7.68 -6.68
N ASN A 149 -2.41 -7.27 -5.95
CA ASN A 149 -2.47 -7.27 -4.48
C ASN A 149 -1.35 -6.46 -3.80
N PHE A 150 -0.86 -5.41 -4.47
CA PHE A 150 0.01 -4.41 -3.87
C PHE A 150 -0.78 -3.20 -3.40
N PHE A 151 -0.31 -2.58 -2.33
CA PHE A 151 -0.83 -1.30 -1.85
C PHE A 151 0.33 -0.40 -1.42
N ILE A 152 0.09 0.90 -1.51
CA ILE A 152 1.07 1.90 -1.07
C ILE A 152 0.88 2.06 0.44
N ASN A 153 1.93 1.76 1.21
CA ASN A 153 1.91 1.87 2.67
C ASN A 153 2.33 3.27 3.14
N ASN A 154 3.29 3.87 2.46
CA ASN A 154 3.80 5.20 2.78
C ASN A 154 4.34 5.89 1.53
N LEU A 155 4.23 7.22 1.49
CA LEU A 155 4.77 8.07 0.45
C LEU A 155 5.36 9.32 1.08
N ASP A 156 6.65 9.55 0.88
CA ASP A 156 7.33 10.77 1.28
C ASP A 156 7.83 11.53 0.04
N ILE A 157 7.56 12.85 0.00
CA ILE A 157 7.83 13.69 -1.17
C ILE A 157 8.60 14.93 -0.75
N ASN A 158 9.75 15.13 -1.37
CA ASN A 158 10.52 16.34 -1.22
C ASN A 158 10.44 17.17 -2.49
N LEU A 159 9.78 18.32 -2.43
CA LEU A 159 9.65 19.26 -3.55
C LEU A 159 10.59 20.45 -3.36
N ILE A 160 11.57 20.59 -4.25
CA ILE A 160 12.56 21.67 -4.23
C ILE A 160 12.21 22.69 -5.31
N CYS A 161 11.83 23.89 -4.91
CA CYS A 161 11.57 25.01 -5.83
C CYS A 161 11.71 26.36 -5.12
N GLU A 162 12.18 27.38 -5.86
CA GLU A 162 12.23 28.74 -5.33
C GLU A 162 10.85 29.39 -5.28
N ARG A 163 10.09 29.23 -6.34
CA ARG A 163 8.75 29.80 -6.53
C ARG A 163 7.86 28.86 -7.34
N PRO A 164 6.53 28.88 -7.11
CA PRO A 164 5.83 29.60 -6.03
C PRO A 164 6.14 29.01 -4.64
N LYS A 165 5.87 29.76 -3.56
CA LYS A 165 5.91 29.19 -2.20
C LYS A 165 4.79 28.17 -2.03
N VAL A 166 5.17 26.88 -2.05
CA VAL A 166 4.22 25.76 -2.15
C VAL A 166 3.58 25.42 -0.80
N SER A 167 4.18 25.85 0.31
CA SER A 167 3.72 25.56 1.67
C SER A 167 2.23 25.84 1.89
N LYS A 168 1.70 26.94 1.33
CA LYS A 168 0.27 27.30 1.40
C LYS A 168 -0.66 26.33 0.66
N TYR A 169 -0.14 25.50 -0.22
CA TYR A 169 -0.90 24.50 -0.97
C TYR A 169 -0.69 23.09 -0.44
N ARG A 170 0.17 22.90 0.57
CA ARG A 170 0.57 21.62 1.11
C ARG A 170 -0.62 20.69 1.39
N ASN A 171 -1.58 21.15 2.17
CA ASN A 171 -2.74 20.32 2.54
C ASN A 171 -3.62 19.97 1.32
N LYS A 172 -3.76 20.89 0.35
CA LYS A 172 -4.49 20.61 -0.89
C LYS A 172 -3.78 19.55 -1.75
N ILE A 173 -2.46 19.60 -1.80
CA ILE A 173 -1.64 18.60 -2.52
C ILE A 173 -1.77 17.24 -1.81
N ILE A 174 -1.60 17.19 -0.50
CA ILE A 174 -1.74 15.95 0.29
C ILE A 174 -3.12 15.32 0.05
N ASN A 175 -4.20 16.07 0.23
CA ASN A 175 -5.55 15.56 0.02
C ASN A 175 -5.78 15.05 -1.42
N SER A 176 -5.21 15.74 -2.42
CA SER A 176 -5.28 15.29 -3.81
C SER A 176 -4.54 13.97 -4.01
N LEU A 177 -3.34 13.85 -3.43
CA LEU A 177 -2.52 12.64 -3.52
C LEU A 177 -3.19 11.47 -2.79
N SER A 178 -3.67 11.68 -1.55
CA SER A 178 -4.41 10.65 -0.79
C SER A 178 -5.56 10.08 -1.61
N ASN A 179 -6.36 10.94 -2.23
CA ASN A 179 -7.47 10.50 -3.08
C ASN A 179 -7.01 9.74 -4.34
N LEU A 180 -5.91 10.19 -4.99
CA LEU A 180 -5.42 9.57 -6.21
C LEU A 180 -4.80 8.19 -5.98
N ILE A 181 -4.10 8.00 -4.85
CA ILE A 181 -3.40 6.75 -4.54
C ILE A 181 -4.10 5.90 -3.49
N ASN A 182 -5.20 6.41 -2.91
CA ASN A 182 -6.06 5.74 -1.94
C ASN A 182 -5.29 5.33 -0.66
N ILE A 183 -4.61 6.29 -0.06
CA ILE A 183 -4.01 6.22 1.29
C ILE A 183 -4.47 7.40 2.14
N ASP A 184 -4.47 7.23 3.47
CA ASP A 184 -4.81 8.27 4.44
C ASP A 184 -3.69 9.30 4.64
#